data_e212e83e93a6b54364e9bd0dce10eb0d
#
_entry.id   e212e83e93a6b54364e9bd0dce10eb0d
#
_cell.length_a   1.000
_cell.length_b   1.000
_cell.length_c   1.000
_cell.angle_alpha   90.00
_cell.angle_beta   90.00
_cell.angle_gamma   90.00
#
_symmetry.space_group_name_H-M   'P 1'
#
loop_
_entity.id
_entity.type
_entity.pdbx_description
1 polymer ?
#
loop_
_entity_poly.entity_id
_entity_poly.type
_entity_poly.pdbx_seq_one_letter_code
_entity_poly.pdbx_strand_id
1 'polypeptide(L)'
;IKAQTLTDKLNIPVLADDSGLVVDALNGAPGIYSARYAGDHDDEANNKKLLEALKKVPDEKRTAHFHCSIVATAPDKTPLEANGDVYGLIAHEKHGEDGFGYDPLFYYPEFGKTFGEIGMEEKNKVSHRAKATENLLEKFDEWWNE
;
A
#
# COMPACT_ATOMS: atom_id res chain seq x y z
N ILE A 1 14.57 6.50 5.72
CA ILE A 1 15.65 6.84 4.82
C ILE A 1 15.36 8.15 4.10
N LYS A 2 14.30 8.18 3.30
CA LYS A 2 13.84 9.40 2.61
C LYS A 2 13.50 10.51 3.59
N ALA A 3 12.72 10.17 4.65
CA ALA A 3 12.35 11.13 5.68
C ALA A 3 13.55 11.57 6.51
N GLN A 4 14.44 10.65 6.84
CA GLN A 4 15.64 10.95 7.63
C GLN A 4 16.57 11.90 6.88
N THR A 5 16.73 11.69 5.58
CA THR A 5 17.55 12.57 4.73
C THR A 5 17.02 14.00 4.75
N LEU A 6 15.71 14.18 4.64
CA LEU A 6 15.09 15.50 4.70
C LEU A 6 15.19 16.14 6.09
N THR A 7 15.01 15.35 7.14
CA THR A 7 15.15 15.82 8.51
C THR A 7 16.59 16.32 8.77
N ASP A 8 17.57 15.54 8.35
CA ASP A 8 18.99 15.91 8.54
C ASP A 8 19.35 17.17 7.76
N LYS A 9 18.84 17.30 6.54
CA LYS A 9 19.14 18.42 5.67
C LYS A 9 18.44 19.72 6.12
N LEU A 10 17.17 19.62 6.51
CA LEU A 10 16.35 20.78 6.82
C LEU A 10 16.20 21.06 8.32
N ASN A 11 16.64 20.14 9.15
CA ASN A 11 16.54 20.20 10.62
C ASN A 11 15.10 20.40 11.10
N ILE A 12 14.14 19.69 10.47
CA ILE A 12 12.70 19.76 10.80
C ILE A 12 12.13 18.35 10.92
N PRO A 13 11.01 18.17 11.62
CA PRO A 13 10.30 16.88 11.59
C PRO A 13 9.76 16.59 10.20
N VAL A 14 9.84 15.32 9.77
CA VAL A 14 9.36 14.90 8.45
C VAL A 14 8.57 13.60 8.60
N LEU A 15 7.50 13.49 7.83
CA LEU A 15 6.69 12.28 7.72
C LEU A 15 6.72 11.81 6.28
N ALA A 16 7.07 10.55 6.06
CA ALA A 16 7.07 9.96 4.72
C ALA A 16 6.33 8.64 4.75
N ASP A 17 5.60 8.33 3.67
CA ASP A 17 4.94 7.05 3.53
C ASP A 17 5.35 6.36 2.23
N ASP A 18 5.24 5.04 2.22
CA ASP A 18 5.50 4.21 1.07
C ASP A 18 4.49 3.07 1.07
N SER A 19 3.90 2.81 -0.08
CA SER A 19 2.87 1.78 -0.24
C SER A 19 3.15 0.91 -1.44
N GLY A 20 2.79 -0.36 -1.33
CA GLY A 20 2.96 -1.28 -2.44
C GLY A 20 2.02 -2.47 -2.35
N LEU A 21 1.83 -3.11 -3.49
CA LEU A 21 1.07 -4.34 -3.61
C LEU A 21 2.04 -5.51 -3.66
N VAL A 22 1.82 -6.50 -2.80
CA VAL A 22 2.64 -7.72 -2.73
C VAL A 22 1.78 -8.90 -3.14
N VAL A 23 2.15 -9.59 -4.22
CA VAL A 23 1.40 -10.75 -4.75
C VAL A 23 2.21 -12.01 -4.50
N ASP A 24 1.63 -12.93 -3.75
CA ASP A 24 2.34 -14.14 -3.31
C ASP A 24 2.78 -15.03 -4.48
N ALA A 25 1.94 -15.19 -5.49
CA ALA A 25 2.27 -16.00 -6.67
C ALA A 25 3.41 -15.43 -7.52
N LEU A 26 3.74 -14.14 -7.32
CA LEU A 26 4.80 -13.45 -8.05
C LEU A 26 6.02 -13.19 -7.16
N ASN A 27 6.17 -13.94 -6.08
CA ASN A 27 7.25 -13.80 -5.12
C ASN A 27 7.35 -12.38 -4.52
N GLY A 28 6.20 -11.74 -4.34
CA GLY A 28 6.12 -10.42 -3.76
C GLY A 28 6.09 -9.26 -4.75
N ALA A 29 6.23 -9.52 -6.05
CA ALA A 29 6.11 -8.46 -7.05
C ALA A 29 4.66 -7.99 -7.14
N PRO A 30 4.37 -6.74 -7.53
CA PRO A 30 5.31 -5.67 -7.87
C PRO A 30 6.03 -5.02 -6.66
N GLY A 31 5.53 -5.16 -5.44
CA GLY A 31 6.22 -4.67 -4.24
C GLY A 31 6.62 -3.20 -4.32
N ILE A 32 7.90 -2.92 -4.16
CA ILE A 32 8.43 -1.55 -4.21
C ILE A 32 8.29 -0.89 -5.59
N TYR A 33 8.04 -1.68 -6.63
CA TYR A 33 7.86 -1.17 -7.99
C TYR A 33 6.38 -0.98 -8.36
N SER A 34 5.47 -1.04 -7.39
CA SER A 34 4.02 -0.99 -7.66
C SER A 34 3.59 0.18 -8.53
N ALA A 35 4.10 1.39 -8.29
CA ALA A 35 3.72 2.56 -9.06
C ALA A 35 4.28 2.59 -10.48
N ARG A 36 5.28 1.75 -10.77
CA ARG A 36 5.97 1.75 -12.06
C ARG A 36 6.26 0.35 -12.61
N TYR A 37 5.38 -0.59 -12.29
CA TYR A 37 5.55 -1.98 -12.69
C TYR A 37 5.65 -2.17 -14.20
N ALA A 38 4.83 -1.46 -14.99
CA ALA A 38 4.88 -1.46 -16.44
C ALA A 38 5.11 -0.07 -17.03
N GLY A 39 4.75 0.98 -16.29
CA GLY A 39 4.92 2.36 -16.71
C GLY A 39 4.85 3.27 -15.49
N ASP A 40 5.65 4.33 -15.49
CA ASP A 40 5.74 5.25 -14.35
C ASP A 40 4.40 5.94 -14.11
N HIS A 41 3.75 5.61 -12.97
CA HIS A 41 2.43 6.09 -12.59
C HIS A 41 1.34 5.84 -13.64
N ASP A 42 1.53 4.83 -14.50
CA ASP A 42 0.53 4.41 -15.48
C ASP A 42 -0.27 3.23 -14.93
N ASP A 43 -1.35 3.54 -14.23
CA ASP A 43 -2.19 2.54 -13.57
C ASP A 43 -2.74 1.50 -14.55
N GLU A 44 -3.15 1.92 -15.74
CA GLU A 44 -3.71 1.01 -16.74
C GLU A 44 -2.67 -0.02 -17.22
N ALA A 45 -1.47 0.44 -17.55
CA ALA A 45 -0.38 -0.44 -17.97
C ALA A 45 0.06 -1.36 -16.84
N ASN A 46 0.13 -0.85 -15.61
CA ASN A 46 0.52 -1.63 -14.45
C ASN A 46 -0.50 -2.73 -14.14
N ASN A 47 -1.79 -2.41 -14.20
CA ASN A 47 -2.86 -3.40 -14.01
C ASN A 47 -2.83 -4.47 -15.08
N LYS A 48 -2.61 -4.08 -16.33
CA LYS A 48 -2.54 -5.01 -17.46
C LYS A 48 -1.39 -5.98 -17.29
N LYS A 49 -0.22 -5.49 -16.91
CA LYS A 49 0.95 -6.34 -16.69
C LYS A 49 0.71 -7.34 -15.54
N LEU A 50 0.06 -6.89 -14.48
CA LEU A 50 -0.28 -7.76 -13.36
C LEU A 50 -1.23 -8.87 -13.78
N LEU A 51 -2.28 -8.55 -14.54
CA LEU A 51 -3.23 -9.53 -15.04
C LEU A 51 -2.56 -10.56 -15.95
N GLU A 52 -1.65 -10.13 -16.81
CA GLU A 52 -0.89 -11.04 -17.69
C GLU A 52 0.01 -11.98 -16.88
N ALA A 53 0.67 -11.45 -15.85
CA ALA A 53 1.55 -12.24 -14.99
C ALA A 53 0.78 -13.32 -14.22
N LEU A 54 -0.51 -13.07 -13.92
CA LEU A 54 -1.35 -14.00 -13.18
C LEU A 54 -2.29 -14.82 -14.05
N LYS A 55 -2.19 -14.72 -15.36
CA LYS A 55 -3.08 -15.36 -16.33
C LYS A 55 -3.29 -16.85 -16.09
N LYS A 56 -2.24 -17.55 -15.68
CA LYS A 56 -2.26 -19.00 -15.45
C LYS A 56 -2.32 -19.38 -13.97
N VAL A 57 -2.47 -18.40 -13.09
CA VAL A 57 -2.50 -18.65 -11.65
C VAL A 57 -3.94 -18.93 -11.20
N PRO A 58 -4.21 -20.08 -10.56
CA PRO A 58 -5.55 -20.39 -10.08
C PRO A 58 -5.99 -19.46 -8.94
N ASP A 59 -7.31 -19.36 -8.74
CA ASP A 59 -7.90 -18.44 -7.77
C ASP A 59 -7.30 -18.57 -6.36
N GLU A 60 -7.13 -19.77 -5.89
CA GLU A 60 -6.63 -20.04 -4.54
C GLU A 60 -5.16 -19.64 -4.33
N LYS A 61 -4.44 -19.33 -5.41
CA LYS A 61 -3.05 -18.89 -5.37
C LYS A 61 -2.87 -17.41 -5.71
N ARG A 62 -3.96 -16.67 -5.84
CA ARG A 62 -3.94 -15.24 -6.17
C ARG A 62 -3.95 -14.35 -4.94
N THR A 63 -3.56 -14.87 -3.80
CA THR A 63 -3.50 -14.10 -2.56
C THR A 63 -2.49 -12.96 -2.66
N ALA A 64 -2.86 -11.82 -2.10
CA ALA A 64 -2.04 -10.62 -2.15
C ALA A 64 -2.35 -9.74 -0.95
N HIS A 65 -1.51 -8.75 -0.72
CA HIS A 65 -1.80 -7.74 0.27
C HIS A 65 -1.24 -6.40 -0.16
N PHE A 66 -1.90 -5.32 0.27
CA PHE A 66 -1.31 -4.00 0.24
C PHE A 66 -0.54 -3.78 1.53
N HIS A 67 0.63 -3.18 1.40
CA HIS A 67 1.47 -2.82 2.54
C HIS A 67 1.73 -1.31 2.52
N CYS A 68 1.60 -0.66 3.67
CA CYS A 68 1.98 0.73 3.83
C CYS A 68 2.96 0.86 4.98
N SER A 69 4.04 1.58 4.74
CA SER A 69 5.03 1.92 5.76
C SER A 69 5.06 3.44 5.92
N ILE A 70 4.91 3.93 7.14
CA ILE A 70 4.99 5.35 7.45
C ILE A 70 6.17 5.54 8.38
N VAL A 71 7.06 6.48 8.02
CA VAL A 71 8.24 6.80 8.82
C VAL A 71 8.16 8.26 9.25
N ALA A 72 8.25 8.49 10.55
CA ALA A 72 8.32 9.83 11.11
C ALA A 72 9.75 10.06 11.62
N THR A 73 10.33 11.19 11.27
CA THR A 73 11.65 11.57 11.71
C THR A 73 11.62 12.98 12.28
N ALA A 74 12.52 13.27 13.22
CA ALA A 74 12.68 14.59 13.81
C ALA A 74 14.14 14.76 14.23
N PRO A 75 14.62 16.01 14.35
CA PRO A 75 15.99 16.24 14.83
C PRO A 75 16.24 15.59 16.19
N ASP A 76 17.36 14.91 16.32
CA ASP A 76 17.81 14.25 17.56
C ASP A 76 16.89 13.12 18.05
N LYS A 77 16.06 12.56 17.18
CA LYS A 77 15.20 11.42 17.52
C LYS A 77 15.46 10.22 16.61
N THR A 78 15.33 9.02 17.18
CA THR A 78 15.36 7.80 16.41
C THR A 78 14.11 7.76 15.52
N PRO A 79 14.22 7.37 14.22
CA PRO A 79 13.03 7.29 13.36
C PRO A 79 11.95 6.39 13.93
N LEU A 80 10.71 6.83 13.85
CA LEU A 80 9.54 6.04 14.22
C LEU A 80 8.93 5.43 12.96
N GLU A 81 8.77 4.12 12.93
CA GLU A 81 8.18 3.42 11.80
C GLU A 81 6.88 2.74 12.21
N ALA A 82 5.87 2.85 11.36
CA ALA A 82 4.59 2.16 11.54
C ALA A 82 4.16 1.54 10.23
N ASN A 83 3.55 0.38 10.29
CA ASN A 83 3.14 -0.41 9.12
C ASN A 83 1.68 -0.79 9.20
N GLY A 84 1.06 -0.99 8.05
CA GLY A 84 -0.29 -1.51 7.96
C GLY A 84 -0.44 -2.36 6.71
N ASP A 85 -1.15 -3.48 6.85
CA ASP A 85 -1.40 -4.41 5.75
C ASP A 85 -2.87 -4.70 5.62
N VAL A 86 -3.33 -4.89 4.40
CA VAL A 86 -4.67 -5.39 4.13
C VAL A 86 -4.58 -6.53 3.14
N TYR A 87 -5.18 -7.67 3.47
CA TYR A 87 -5.07 -8.91 2.72
C TYR A 87 -6.29 -9.17 1.86
N GLY A 88 -6.07 -9.69 0.67
CA GLY A 88 -7.14 -10.02 -0.27
C GLY A 88 -6.65 -10.90 -1.40
N LEU A 89 -7.32 -10.81 -2.53
CA LEU A 89 -7.03 -11.61 -3.71
C LEU A 89 -6.99 -10.71 -4.95
N ILE A 90 -6.28 -11.15 -5.98
CA ILE A 90 -6.25 -10.43 -7.25
C ILE A 90 -7.34 -11.01 -8.15
N ALA A 91 -8.26 -10.17 -8.63
CA ALA A 91 -9.32 -10.56 -9.54
C ALA A 91 -8.78 -10.90 -10.93
N HIS A 92 -9.59 -11.59 -11.74
CA HIS A 92 -9.21 -11.94 -13.12
C HIS A 92 -9.33 -10.77 -14.09
N GLU A 93 -10.11 -9.77 -13.75
CA GLU A 93 -10.32 -8.57 -14.55
C GLU A 93 -10.64 -7.39 -13.66
N LYS A 94 -10.60 -6.20 -14.22
CA LYS A 94 -10.91 -4.98 -13.47
C LYS A 94 -12.40 -4.90 -13.14
N HIS A 95 -12.71 -4.55 -11.89
CA HIS A 95 -14.06 -4.30 -11.42
C HIS A 95 -14.10 -2.98 -10.69
N GLY A 96 -14.96 -2.07 -11.14
CA GLY A 96 -15.12 -0.75 -10.55
C GLY A 96 -14.17 0.29 -11.15
N GLU A 97 -14.50 1.55 -10.91
CA GLU A 97 -13.73 2.69 -11.43
C GLU A 97 -13.22 3.60 -10.31
N ASP A 98 -13.57 3.29 -9.08
CA ASP A 98 -13.14 4.06 -7.92
C ASP A 98 -11.72 3.68 -7.50
N GLY A 99 -11.09 4.54 -6.73
CA GLY A 99 -9.76 4.30 -6.23
C GLY A 99 -8.68 4.62 -7.25
N PHE A 100 -7.49 4.09 -7.02
CA PHE A 100 -6.32 4.31 -7.87
C PHE A 100 -5.40 3.10 -7.82
N GLY A 101 -4.38 3.07 -8.68
CA GLY A 101 -3.42 1.97 -8.73
C GLY A 101 -4.09 0.65 -9.03
N TYR A 102 -3.90 -0.34 -8.18
CA TYR A 102 -4.43 -1.69 -8.37
C TYR A 102 -5.79 -1.92 -7.72
N ASP A 103 -6.45 -0.89 -7.21
CA ASP A 103 -7.74 -1.01 -6.54
C ASP A 103 -8.79 -1.78 -7.34
N PRO A 104 -8.93 -1.57 -8.67
CA PRO A 104 -9.90 -2.34 -9.46
C PRO A 104 -9.62 -3.85 -9.54
N LEU A 105 -8.42 -4.28 -9.20
CA LEU A 105 -8.03 -5.69 -9.21
C LEU A 105 -7.99 -6.33 -7.82
N PHE A 106 -7.93 -5.52 -6.78
CA PHE A 106 -7.78 -6.02 -5.43
C PHE A 106 -9.14 -6.37 -4.83
N TYR A 107 -9.45 -7.67 -4.81
CA TYR A 107 -10.70 -8.18 -4.26
C TYR A 107 -10.57 -8.34 -2.75
N TYR A 108 -11.47 -7.68 -2.02
CA TYR A 108 -11.50 -7.76 -0.56
C TYR A 108 -12.64 -8.69 -0.13
N PRO A 109 -12.32 -9.91 0.32
CA PRO A 109 -13.35 -10.93 0.60
C PRO A 109 -14.39 -10.50 1.63
N GLU A 110 -13.99 -9.72 2.62
CA GLU A 110 -14.89 -9.24 3.68
C GLU A 110 -16.05 -8.41 3.12
N PHE A 111 -15.80 -7.67 2.04
CA PHE A 111 -16.84 -6.88 1.38
C PHE A 111 -17.42 -7.57 0.13
N GLY A 112 -16.79 -8.64 -0.35
CA GLY A 112 -17.21 -9.32 -1.57
C GLY A 112 -17.06 -8.48 -2.83
N LYS A 113 -16.17 -7.49 -2.82
CA LYS A 113 -15.95 -6.54 -3.92
C LYS A 113 -14.49 -6.14 -4.00
N THR A 114 -14.10 -5.59 -5.15
CA THR A 114 -12.76 -4.98 -5.27
C THR A 114 -12.77 -3.58 -4.64
N PHE A 115 -11.59 -3.08 -4.34
CA PHE A 115 -11.44 -1.71 -3.84
C PHE A 115 -11.86 -0.66 -4.88
N GLY A 116 -11.89 -1.03 -6.15
CA GLY A 116 -12.41 -0.15 -7.21
C GLY A 116 -13.93 -0.06 -7.23
N GLU A 117 -14.63 -0.99 -6.56
CA GLU A 117 -16.09 -1.02 -6.49
C GLU A 117 -16.67 -0.39 -5.22
N ILE A 118 -15.83 -0.18 -4.20
CA ILE A 118 -16.27 0.44 -2.95
C ILE A 118 -15.91 1.92 -2.95
N GLY A 119 -16.69 2.74 -2.22
CA GLY A 119 -16.40 4.16 -2.11
C GLY A 119 -15.18 4.43 -1.25
N MET A 120 -14.60 5.63 -1.42
CA MET A 120 -13.42 6.04 -0.64
C MET A 120 -13.66 5.97 0.86
N GLU A 121 -14.85 6.29 1.32
CA GLU A 121 -15.19 6.26 2.73
C GLU A 121 -15.07 4.84 3.32
N GLU A 122 -15.62 3.85 2.62
CA GLU A 122 -15.53 2.45 3.04
C GLU A 122 -14.10 1.93 2.98
N LYS A 123 -13.39 2.26 1.90
CA LYS A 123 -11.99 1.87 1.72
C LYS A 123 -11.11 2.43 2.83
N ASN A 124 -11.30 3.70 3.19
CA ASN A 124 -10.49 4.37 4.20
C ASN A 124 -10.58 3.73 5.58
N LYS A 125 -11.65 2.99 5.85
CA LYS A 125 -11.81 2.29 7.13
C LYS A 125 -10.93 1.05 7.25
N VAL A 126 -10.54 0.44 6.13
CA VAL A 126 -9.84 -0.84 6.12
C VAL A 126 -8.52 -0.83 5.35
N SER A 127 -8.18 0.26 4.66
CA SER A 127 -6.99 0.30 3.82
C SER A 127 -5.69 0.11 4.62
N HIS A 128 -4.66 -0.34 3.92
CA HIS A 128 -3.32 -0.50 4.48
C HIS A 128 -2.77 0.81 5.05
N ARG A 129 -3.07 1.93 4.38
CA ARG A 129 -2.67 3.27 4.83
C ARG A 129 -3.39 3.68 6.11
N ALA A 130 -4.69 3.38 6.22
CA ALA A 130 -5.45 3.64 7.43
C ALA A 130 -4.90 2.86 8.63
N LYS A 131 -4.56 1.59 8.40
CA LYS A 131 -3.96 0.75 9.44
C LYS A 131 -2.58 1.25 9.88
N ALA A 132 -1.75 1.65 8.93
CA ALA A 132 -0.42 2.20 9.24
C ALA A 132 -0.53 3.51 10.02
N THR A 133 -1.47 4.39 9.64
CA THR A 133 -1.72 5.64 10.33
C THR A 133 -2.18 5.41 11.77
N GLU A 134 -3.07 4.46 11.97
CA GLU A 134 -3.55 4.08 13.31
C GLU A 134 -2.40 3.60 14.20
N ASN A 135 -1.55 2.73 13.66
CA ASN A 135 -0.37 2.24 14.36
C ASN A 135 0.60 3.36 14.70
N LEU A 136 0.78 4.32 13.79
CA LEU A 136 1.63 5.47 14.02
C LEU A 136 1.10 6.32 15.17
N LEU A 137 -0.19 6.60 15.18
CA LEU A 137 -0.83 7.42 16.21
C LEU A 137 -0.70 6.79 17.60
N GLU A 138 -0.79 5.48 17.72
CA GLU A 138 -0.63 4.78 18.99
C GLU A 138 0.77 4.97 19.59
N LYS A 139 1.78 5.09 18.75
CA LYS A 139 3.18 5.20 19.16
C LYS A 139 3.70 6.64 19.20
N PHE A 140 2.98 7.55 18.56
CA PHE A 140 3.47 8.89 18.30
C PHE A 140 3.74 9.70 19.57
N ASP A 141 2.80 9.70 20.51
CA ASP A 141 2.93 10.48 21.74
C ASP A 141 4.16 10.10 22.54
N GLU A 142 4.38 8.80 22.70
CA GLU A 142 5.55 8.29 23.41
C GLU A 142 6.84 8.68 22.72
N TRP A 143 6.89 8.52 21.42
CA TRP A 143 8.05 8.86 20.60
C TRP A 143 8.36 10.35 20.65
N TRP A 144 7.33 11.19 20.53
CA TRP A 144 7.49 12.64 20.52
C TRP A 144 7.99 13.17 21.86
N ASN A 145 7.61 12.54 22.95
CA ASN A 145 7.97 12.95 24.29
C ASN A 145 9.27 12.33 24.83
N GLU A 146 9.97 11.56 24.01
CA GLU A 146 11.28 11.02 24.36
C GLU A 146 12.31 12.12 24.62
#